data_95d16ef32ad11a5624b13a8fdcdfe371
#
_entry.id   95d16ef32ad11a5624b13a8fdcdfe371
#
_cell.length_a   1.000
_cell.length_b   1.000
_cell.length_c   1.000
_cell.angle_alpha   90.00
_cell.angle_beta   90.00
_cell.angle_gamma   90.00
#
_symmetry.space_group_name_H-M   'P 1'
#
loop_
_entity.id
_entity.type
_entity.pdbx_description
1 polymer ?
#
loop_
_entity_poly.entity_id
_entity_poly.type
_entity_poly.pdbx_seq_one_letter_code
_entity_poly.pdbx_strand_id
1 'polypeptide(L)'
;MIIGITGGSGCGKTTLLQTIETRGGLILDCDAIYHRLLATDAAMLSAIEARFPGTVEDGVLQRKKLGAIVFADEQALLELNRITHGAVKKEVLCQLPTQPMLAAIDAIGLFEGELAALCDVTVAVTAPMEDRVQRLMARDGITEE
;
A
#
# COMPACT_ATOMS: atom_id res chain seq x y z
N MET A 1 -7.60 4.47 18.93
CA MET A 1 -7.97 5.27 17.74
C MET A 1 -7.12 4.83 16.58
N ILE A 2 -7.76 4.49 15.46
CA ILE A 2 -7.11 4.09 14.21
C ILE A 2 -7.31 5.20 13.19
N ILE A 3 -6.21 5.77 12.68
CA ILE A 3 -6.20 6.85 11.70
C ILE A 3 -5.80 6.27 10.35
N GLY A 4 -6.66 6.37 9.35
CA GLY A 4 -6.32 6.06 7.97
C GLY A 4 -5.65 7.29 7.32
N ILE A 5 -4.47 7.10 6.74
CA ILE A 5 -3.72 8.17 6.09
C ILE A 5 -3.52 7.82 4.62
N THR A 6 -3.93 8.72 3.75
CA THR A 6 -3.70 8.61 2.31
C THR A 6 -3.15 9.92 1.75
N GLY A 7 -2.63 9.87 0.54
CA GLY A 7 -2.08 11.02 -0.17
C GLY A 7 -0.96 10.59 -1.10
N GLY A 8 -0.74 11.36 -2.14
CA GLY A 8 0.27 11.10 -3.14
C GLY A 8 1.71 11.29 -2.64
N SER A 9 2.67 10.90 -3.46
CA SER A 9 4.09 11.13 -3.20
C SER A 9 4.38 12.64 -3.07
N GLY A 10 5.28 13.01 -2.15
CA GLY A 10 5.67 14.41 -1.92
C GLY A 10 4.66 15.26 -1.15
N CYS A 11 3.53 14.71 -0.69
CA CYS A 11 2.51 15.48 0.05
C CYS A 11 2.86 15.78 1.51
N GLY A 12 3.89 15.14 2.08
CA GLY A 12 4.28 15.36 3.49
C GLY A 12 3.69 14.34 4.47
N LYS A 13 3.20 13.19 4.01
CA LYS A 13 2.70 12.10 4.88
C LYS A 13 3.73 11.66 5.91
N THR A 14 5.01 11.58 5.54
CA THR A 14 6.10 11.17 6.43
C THR A 14 6.14 11.97 7.72
N THR A 15 5.96 13.29 7.66
CA THR A 15 5.95 14.16 8.84
C THR A 15 4.79 13.83 9.78
N LEU A 16 3.61 13.56 9.22
CA LEU A 16 2.44 13.15 10.00
C LEU A 16 2.66 11.80 10.68
N LEU A 17 3.17 10.82 9.92
CA LEU A 17 3.49 9.49 10.44
C LEU A 17 4.51 9.53 11.56
N GLN A 18 5.60 10.30 11.41
CA GLN A 18 6.61 10.51 12.44
C GLN A 18 6.00 11.14 13.72
N THR A 19 5.07 12.06 13.56
CA THR A 19 4.37 12.67 14.70
C THR A 19 3.53 11.65 15.46
N ILE A 20 2.87 10.74 14.76
CA ILE A 20 2.08 9.66 15.36
C ILE A 20 3.02 8.67 16.09
N GLU A 21 4.11 8.28 15.45
CA GLU A 21 5.11 7.35 15.99
C GLU A 21 5.77 7.90 17.27
N THR A 22 6.16 9.18 17.29
CA THR A 22 6.75 9.83 18.47
C THR A 22 5.77 9.91 19.64
N ARG A 23 4.49 9.79 19.40
CA ARG A 23 3.44 9.70 20.43
C ARG A 23 3.11 8.26 20.84
N GLY A 24 3.93 7.30 20.44
CA GLY A 24 3.75 5.88 20.74
C GLY A 24 2.70 5.19 19.87
N GLY A 25 2.31 5.79 18.75
CA GLY A 25 1.40 5.19 17.79
C GLY A 25 2.05 4.09 16.97
N LEU A 26 1.30 3.04 16.67
CA LEU A 26 1.69 1.99 15.73
C LEU A 26 1.51 2.49 14.29
N ILE A 27 2.53 2.34 13.46
CA ILE A 27 2.45 2.66 12.02
C ILE A 27 2.36 1.37 11.23
N LEU A 28 1.32 1.24 10.40
CA LEU A 28 1.12 0.16 9.44
C LEU A 28 1.28 0.74 8.03
N ASP A 29 2.48 0.59 7.47
CA ASP A 29 2.82 0.97 6.10
C ASP A 29 2.36 -0.13 5.15
N CYS A 30 1.24 0.09 4.45
CA CYS A 30 0.63 -0.90 3.57
C CYS A 30 1.45 -1.14 2.31
N ASP A 31 2.26 -0.21 1.85
CA ASP A 31 3.17 -0.42 0.73
C ASP A 31 4.31 -1.38 1.13
N ALA A 32 4.92 -1.16 2.28
CA ALA A 32 5.91 -2.09 2.84
C ALA A 32 5.32 -3.47 3.12
N ILE A 33 4.10 -3.55 3.64
CA ILE A 33 3.36 -4.80 3.85
C ILE A 33 3.18 -5.53 2.51
N TYR A 34 2.68 -4.85 1.49
CA TYR A 34 2.47 -5.40 0.15
C TYR A 34 3.77 -5.99 -0.44
N HIS A 35 4.86 -5.22 -0.40
CA HIS A 35 6.16 -5.70 -0.90
C HIS A 35 6.67 -6.92 -0.16
N ARG A 36 6.48 -6.98 1.15
CA ARG A 36 6.83 -8.14 1.95
C ARG A 36 5.98 -9.36 1.58
N LEU A 37 4.67 -9.19 1.44
CA LEU A 37 3.76 -10.28 1.07
C LEU A 37 4.08 -10.85 -0.32
N LEU A 38 4.46 -10.02 -1.28
CA LEU A 38 4.93 -10.48 -2.60
C LEU A 38 6.15 -11.41 -2.53
N ALA A 39 6.95 -11.31 -1.48
CA ALA A 39 8.13 -12.14 -1.29
C ALA A 39 7.87 -13.36 -0.39
N THR A 40 6.86 -13.32 0.47
CA THR A 40 6.73 -14.31 1.57
C THR A 40 5.36 -14.97 1.69
N ASP A 41 4.30 -14.41 1.12
CA ASP A 41 2.94 -14.96 1.25
C ASP A 41 2.65 -15.98 0.14
N ALA A 42 2.87 -17.26 0.44
CA ALA A 42 2.58 -18.34 -0.49
C ALA A 42 1.10 -18.42 -0.89
N ALA A 43 0.16 -18.04 0.00
CA ALA A 43 -1.26 -18.05 -0.30
C ALA A 43 -1.63 -16.98 -1.32
N MET A 44 -1.10 -15.77 -1.16
CA MET A 44 -1.28 -14.68 -2.13
C MET A 44 -0.66 -15.03 -3.48
N LEU A 45 0.56 -15.56 -3.51
CA LEU A 45 1.23 -15.98 -4.74
C LEU A 45 0.47 -17.11 -5.44
N SER A 46 -0.05 -18.09 -4.70
CA SER A 46 -0.90 -19.15 -5.25
C SER A 46 -2.19 -18.62 -5.87
N ALA A 47 -2.83 -17.63 -5.23
CA ALA A 47 -4.03 -16.99 -5.77
C ALA A 47 -3.73 -16.21 -7.06
N ILE A 48 -2.58 -15.52 -7.12
CA ILE A 48 -2.11 -14.83 -8.33
C ILE A 48 -1.85 -15.83 -9.45
N GLU A 49 -1.12 -16.93 -9.19
CA GLU A 49 -0.84 -17.96 -10.17
C GLU A 49 -2.12 -18.64 -10.69
N ALA A 50 -3.08 -18.93 -9.81
CA ALA A 50 -4.35 -19.53 -10.19
C ALA A 50 -5.16 -18.63 -11.14
N ARG A 51 -5.10 -17.30 -10.97
CA ARG A 51 -5.79 -16.35 -11.84
C ARG A 51 -4.97 -15.97 -13.07
N PHE A 52 -3.66 -15.92 -12.96
CA PHE A 52 -2.71 -15.51 -14.02
C PHE A 52 -1.63 -16.59 -14.18
N PRO A 53 -1.95 -17.72 -14.83
CA PRO A 53 -1.02 -18.85 -14.96
C PRO A 53 0.31 -18.47 -15.62
N GLY A 54 1.42 -18.96 -15.07
CA GLY A 54 2.78 -18.69 -15.53
C GLY A 54 3.37 -17.38 -15.05
N THR A 55 2.71 -16.68 -14.09
CA THR A 55 3.22 -15.46 -13.48
C THR A 55 3.98 -15.69 -12.18
N VAL A 56 3.92 -16.88 -11.61
CA VAL A 56 4.71 -17.29 -10.45
C VAL A 56 5.53 -18.53 -10.80
N GLU A 57 6.84 -18.42 -10.72
CA GLU A 57 7.78 -19.52 -11.02
C GLU A 57 8.63 -19.77 -9.77
N ASP A 58 8.68 -21.02 -9.32
CA ASP A 58 9.45 -21.43 -8.12
C ASP A 58 9.16 -20.57 -6.87
N GLY A 59 7.89 -20.15 -6.70
CA GLY A 59 7.48 -19.29 -5.59
C GLY A 59 7.88 -17.82 -5.74
N VAL A 60 8.35 -17.41 -6.92
CA VAL A 60 8.77 -16.05 -7.20
C VAL A 60 7.87 -15.41 -8.26
N LEU A 61 7.32 -14.23 -7.93
CA LEU A 61 6.48 -13.48 -8.86
C LEU A 61 7.27 -12.92 -10.04
N GLN A 62 6.85 -13.25 -11.25
CA GLN A 62 7.37 -12.72 -12.51
C GLN A 62 6.70 -11.39 -12.86
N ARG A 63 7.17 -10.30 -12.21
CA ARG A 63 6.52 -8.97 -12.28
C ARG A 63 6.29 -8.47 -13.70
N LYS A 64 7.24 -8.73 -14.63
CA LYS A 64 7.11 -8.30 -16.03
C LYS A 64 6.00 -9.05 -16.76
N LYS A 65 5.87 -10.36 -16.51
CA LYS A 65 4.80 -11.18 -17.10
C LYS A 65 3.43 -10.74 -16.59
N LEU A 66 3.29 -10.61 -15.28
CA LEU A 66 2.04 -10.14 -14.67
C LEU A 66 1.69 -8.73 -15.13
N GLY A 67 2.67 -7.81 -15.16
CA GLY A 67 2.48 -6.44 -15.65
C GLY A 67 1.95 -6.40 -17.08
N ALA A 68 2.51 -7.20 -17.99
CA ALA A 68 2.05 -7.25 -19.37
C ALA A 68 0.58 -7.69 -19.50
N ILE A 69 0.11 -8.56 -18.63
CA ILE A 69 -1.31 -8.99 -18.61
C ILE A 69 -2.20 -7.86 -18.06
N VAL A 70 -1.89 -7.33 -16.89
CA VAL A 70 -2.80 -6.41 -16.19
C VAL A 70 -2.79 -4.99 -16.78
N PHE A 71 -1.72 -4.57 -17.47
CA PHE A 71 -1.72 -3.29 -18.18
C PHE A 71 -2.48 -3.34 -19.51
N ALA A 72 -2.71 -4.53 -20.05
CA ALA A 72 -3.48 -4.73 -21.29
C ALA A 72 -4.98 -4.96 -21.04
N ASP A 73 -5.37 -5.29 -19.80
CA ASP A 73 -6.74 -5.67 -19.44
C ASP A 73 -7.13 -5.09 -18.08
N GLU A 74 -8.04 -4.12 -18.10
CA GLU A 74 -8.55 -3.45 -16.90
C GLU A 74 -9.23 -4.42 -15.92
N GLN A 75 -9.94 -5.42 -16.42
CA GLN A 75 -10.59 -6.42 -15.59
C GLN A 75 -9.56 -7.30 -14.87
N ALA A 76 -8.47 -7.67 -15.55
CA ALA A 76 -7.35 -8.39 -14.95
C ALA A 76 -6.69 -7.56 -13.84
N LEU A 77 -6.53 -6.25 -14.05
CA LEU A 77 -6.00 -5.34 -13.04
C LEU A 77 -6.90 -5.27 -11.79
N LEU A 78 -8.23 -5.18 -11.99
CA LEU A 78 -9.19 -5.17 -10.87
C LEU A 78 -9.15 -6.47 -10.06
N GLU A 79 -9.00 -7.61 -10.72
CA GLU A 79 -8.90 -8.90 -10.05
C GLU A 79 -7.58 -9.07 -9.30
N LEU A 80 -6.47 -8.61 -9.87
CA LEU A 80 -5.18 -8.56 -9.16
C LEU A 80 -5.28 -7.68 -7.91
N ASN A 81 -5.86 -6.50 -8.04
CA ASN A 81 -6.07 -5.59 -6.91
C ASN A 81 -6.93 -6.25 -5.82
N ARG A 82 -7.97 -6.99 -6.17
CA ARG A 82 -8.80 -7.71 -5.20
C ARG A 82 -7.98 -8.74 -4.40
N ILE A 83 -7.13 -9.51 -5.06
CA ILE A 83 -6.26 -10.50 -4.42
C ILE A 83 -5.27 -9.81 -3.47
N THR A 84 -4.56 -8.80 -3.95
CA THR A 84 -3.50 -8.12 -3.20
C THR A 84 -4.06 -7.27 -2.06
N HIS A 85 -5.14 -6.52 -2.28
CA HIS A 85 -5.79 -5.74 -1.24
C HIS A 85 -6.36 -6.64 -0.14
N GLY A 86 -6.93 -7.79 -0.48
CA GLY A 86 -7.40 -8.77 0.48
C GLY A 86 -6.28 -9.31 1.38
N ALA A 87 -5.12 -9.62 0.80
CA ALA A 87 -3.95 -10.08 1.53
C ALA A 87 -3.39 -8.99 2.46
N VAL A 88 -3.27 -7.76 1.97
CA VAL A 88 -2.81 -6.60 2.78
C VAL A 88 -3.77 -6.33 3.92
N LYS A 89 -5.08 -6.29 3.67
CA LYS A 89 -6.12 -6.09 4.71
C LYS A 89 -6.04 -7.15 5.80
N LYS A 90 -5.87 -8.42 5.42
CA LYS A 90 -5.70 -9.52 6.38
C LYS A 90 -4.46 -9.31 7.25
N GLU A 91 -3.35 -8.93 6.67
CA GLU A 91 -2.11 -8.67 7.39
C GLU A 91 -2.22 -7.46 8.33
N VAL A 92 -2.87 -6.38 7.89
CA VAL A 92 -3.18 -5.21 8.73
C VAL A 92 -3.99 -5.63 9.95
N LEU A 93 -5.03 -6.43 9.76
CA LEU A 93 -5.85 -6.95 10.86
C LEU A 93 -5.06 -7.83 11.84
N CYS A 94 -4.10 -8.62 11.33
CA CYS A 94 -3.21 -9.43 12.19
C CYS A 94 -2.25 -8.58 13.02
N GLN A 95 -1.80 -7.44 12.49
CA GLN A 95 -0.86 -6.55 13.18
C GLN A 95 -1.55 -5.55 14.11
N LEU A 96 -2.82 -5.24 13.87
CA LEU A 96 -3.58 -4.36 14.77
C LEU A 96 -3.81 -5.08 16.10
N PRO A 97 -3.37 -4.51 17.23
CA PRO A 97 -3.70 -5.07 18.54
C PRO A 97 -5.19 -4.94 18.80
N THR A 98 -5.73 -5.81 19.65
CA THR A 98 -7.17 -5.87 19.98
C THR A 98 -7.72 -4.54 20.50
N GLN A 99 -6.88 -3.74 21.16
CA GLN A 99 -7.20 -2.40 21.65
C GLN A 99 -6.01 -1.46 21.40
N PRO A 100 -5.83 -0.95 20.18
CA PRO A 100 -4.77 0.01 19.92
C PRO A 100 -5.10 1.35 20.60
N MET A 101 -4.15 1.87 21.38
CA MET A 101 -4.29 3.22 21.91
C MET A 101 -4.24 4.25 20.77
N LEU A 102 -3.29 4.10 19.86
CA LEU A 102 -3.14 4.91 18.66
C LEU A 102 -2.49 4.08 17.58
N ALA A 103 -3.06 4.05 16.38
CA ALA A 103 -2.47 3.40 15.20
C ALA A 103 -2.76 4.21 13.95
N ALA A 104 -1.84 4.18 12.99
CA ALA A 104 -2.04 4.74 11.65
C ALA A 104 -1.90 3.66 10.59
N ILE A 105 -2.85 3.64 9.66
CA ILE A 105 -2.81 2.83 8.45
C ILE A 105 -2.43 3.77 7.31
N ASP A 106 -1.20 3.69 6.82
CA ASP A 106 -0.73 4.46 5.67
C ASP A 106 -0.91 3.64 4.41
N ALA A 107 -1.81 4.09 3.54
CA ALA A 107 -2.13 3.42 2.28
C ALA A 107 -2.55 4.43 1.21
N ILE A 108 -1.94 4.35 0.03
CA ILE A 108 -2.39 5.10 -1.16
C ILE A 108 -3.79 4.62 -1.55
N GLY A 109 -4.01 3.31 -1.62
CA GLY A 109 -5.31 2.67 -1.89
C GLY A 109 -6.16 2.44 -0.63
N LEU A 110 -6.24 3.42 0.27
CA LEU A 110 -6.95 3.29 1.55
C LEU A 110 -8.43 2.93 1.37
N PHE A 111 -9.08 3.52 0.39
CA PHE A 111 -10.50 3.31 0.11
C PHE A 111 -10.72 2.08 -0.80
N GLU A 112 -9.94 1.93 -1.84
CA GLU A 112 -10.02 0.82 -2.80
C GLU A 112 -9.71 -0.53 -2.12
N GLY A 113 -8.80 -0.53 -1.14
CA GLY A 113 -8.45 -1.70 -0.34
C GLY A 113 -9.38 -1.97 0.85
N GLU A 114 -10.48 -1.23 0.97
CA GLU A 114 -11.45 -1.31 2.09
C GLU A 114 -10.81 -1.11 3.47
N LEU A 115 -9.63 -0.51 3.54
CA LEU A 115 -8.94 -0.25 4.80
C LEU A 115 -9.56 0.92 5.58
N ALA A 116 -10.21 1.85 4.86
CA ALA A 116 -10.92 2.97 5.47
C ALA A 116 -11.99 2.54 6.47
N ALA A 117 -12.63 1.38 6.23
CA ALA A 117 -13.64 0.82 7.14
C ALA A 117 -13.07 0.37 8.50
N LEU A 118 -11.75 0.20 8.62
CA LEU A 118 -11.06 -0.13 9.86
C LEU A 118 -10.69 1.11 10.68
N CYS A 119 -10.84 2.31 10.10
CA CYS A 119 -10.35 3.54 10.67
C CYS A 119 -11.46 4.33 11.38
N ASP A 120 -11.15 4.90 12.53
CA ASP A 120 -12.04 5.83 13.24
C ASP A 120 -12.12 7.18 12.51
N VAL A 121 -11.02 7.57 11.85
CA VAL A 121 -10.90 8.79 11.05
C VAL A 121 -9.98 8.55 9.86
N THR A 122 -10.26 9.22 8.75
CA THR A 122 -9.40 9.21 7.56
C THR A 122 -8.85 10.60 7.28
N VAL A 123 -7.57 10.68 6.93
CA VAL A 123 -6.84 11.91 6.63
C VAL A 123 -6.24 11.81 5.24
N ALA A 124 -6.61 12.71 4.35
CA ALA A 124 -5.97 12.89 3.06
C ALA A 124 -4.94 14.02 3.16
N VAL A 125 -3.67 13.69 2.96
CA VAL A 125 -2.58 14.67 2.95
C VAL A 125 -2.37 15.15 1.51
N THR A 126 -2.51 16.46 1.30
CA THR A 126 -2.35 17.08 -0.02
C THR A 126 -1.29 18.19 0.04
N ALA A 127 -0.67 18.46 -1.09
CA ALA A 127 0.21 19.59 -1.27
C ALA A 127 0.08 20.10 -2.73
N PRO A 128 0.36 21.40 -2.99
CA PRO A 128 0.41 21.92 -4.34
C PRO A 128 1.35 21.11 -5.23
N MET A 129 1.04 21.02 -6.53
CA MET A 129 1.83 20.24 -7.48
C MET A 129 3.31 20.67 -7.49
N GLU A 130 3.54 21.97 -7.51
CA GLU A 130 4.88 22.56 -7.52
C GLU A 130 5.72 22.12 -6.32
N ASP A 131 5.14 22.18 -5.12
CA ASP A 131 5.82 21.75 -3.89
C ASP A 131 6.12 20.25 -3.91
N ARG A 132 5.20 19.45 -4.45
CA ARG A 132 5.37 18.00 -4.57
C ARG A 132 6.51 17.65 -5.52
N VAL A 133 6.55 18.30 -6.69
CA VAL A 133 7.62 18.12 -7.70
C VAL A 133 8.97 18.47 -7.09
N GLN A 134 9.10 19.63 -6.46
CA GLN A 134 10.35 20.05 -5.82
C GLN A 134 10.84 19.08 -4.75
N ARG A 135 9.93 18.57 -3.91
CA ARG A 135 10.26 17.59 -2.85
C ARG A 135 10.71 16.25 -3.44
N LEU A 136 10.06 15.79 -4.51
CA LEU A 136 10.43 14.55 -5.20
C LEU A 136 11.77 14.68 -5.89
N MET A 137 12.04 15.80 -6.59
CA MET A 137 13.32 16.08 -7.20
C MET A 137 14.46 16.09 -6.18
N ALA A 138 14.25 16.75 -5.03
CA ALA A 138 15.24 16.80 -3.95
C ALA A 138 15.49 15.43 -3.32
N ARG A 139 14.45 14.59 -3.18
CA ARG A 139 14.54 13.24 -2.58
C ARG A 139 15.22 12.24 -3.52
N ASP A 140 14.83 12.24 -4.79
CA ASP A 140 15.19 11.19 -5.76
C ASP A 140 16.35 11.61 -6.66
N GLY A 141 16.81 12.89 -6.57
CA GLY A 141 17.93 13.43 -7.36
C GLY A 141 17.64 13.51 -8.85
N ILE A 142 16.36 13.64 -9.23
CA ILE A 142 15.89 13.72 -10.63
C ILE A 142 15.60 15.17 -11.01
N THR A 143 15.72 15.47 -12.31
CA THR A 143 15.33 16.76 -12.88
C THR A 143 13.90 16.68 -13.41
N GLU A 144 13.27 17.85 -13.52
CA GLU A 144 11.95 18.00 -14.13
C GLU A 144 12.10 17.77 -15.65
N GLU A 145 11.61 16.61 -16.16
CA GLU A 145 11.36 16.34 -17.59
C GLU A 145 9.94 15.82 -17.76
#